data_15f8f93098cf1af31e32f4c0f609e64f
#
_entry.id   15f8f93098cf1af31e32f4c0f609e64f
#
_cell.length_a   1.000
_cell.length_b   1.000
_cell.length_c   1.000
_cell.angle_alpha   90.00
_cell.angle_beta   90.00
_cell.angle_gamma   90.00
#
_symmetry.space_group_name_H-M   'P 1'
#
loop_
_entity.id
_entity.type
_entity.pdbx_description
1 polymer ?
#
loop_
_entity_poly.entity_id
_entity_poly.type
_entity_poly.pdbx_seq_one_letter_code
_entity_poly.pdbx_strand_id
1 'polypeptide(L)'
;MEYLKTNGTEYPARFCGKQIDRDWDGRASKTVTLSMPYAQAAQLFVDGLSWAIVRRGTGADENAAVPEQDCSGYCVAGPITDNRDGTLTIKMGSYTQLEQALRELEEALT
;
A
#
# COMPACT_ATOMS: atom_id res chain seq x y z
N MET A 1 13.24 6.35 9.33
CA MET A 1 12.93 6.40 7.90
C MET A 1 11.96 5.28 7.54
N GLU A 2 11.02 5.56 6.67
CA GLU A 2 9.99 4.59 6.31
C GLU A 2 10.26 3.99 4.94
N TYR A 3 9.92 2.71 4.78
CA TYR A 3 10.10 1.96 3.54
C TYR A 3 8.84 1.18 3.22
N LEU A 4 8.50 1.12 1.95
CA LEU A 4 7.54 0.17 1.42
C LEU A 4 8.27 -1.14 1.17
N LYS A 5 7.80 -2.23 1.78
CA LYS A 5 8.36 -3.56 1.54
C LYS A 5 7.36 -4.40 0.77
N THR A 6 7.75 -4.88 -0.38
CA THR A 6 6.95 -5.78 -1.20
C THR A 6 7.86 -6.64 -2.08
N ASN A 7 7.48 -7.89 -2.29
CA ASN A 7 8.24 -8.84 -3.11
C ASN A 7 9.71 -8.97 -2.69
N GLY A 8 10.00 -8.82 -1.38
CA GLY A 8 11.34 -8.91 -0.85
C GLY A 8 12.22 -7.66 -1.05
N THR A 9 11.66 -6.60 -1.60
CA THR A 9 12.38 -5.34 -1.88
C THR A 9 11.81 -4.23 -1.00
N GLU A 10 12.70 -3.37 -0.48
CA GLU A 10 12.32 -2.18 0.27
C GLU A 10 12.56 -0.94 -0.56
N TYR A 11 11.55 -0.06 -0.60
CA TYR A 11 11.61 1.21 -1.33
C TYR A 11 11.43 2.35 -0.34
N PRO A 12 12.34 3.35 -0.28
CA PRO A 12 12.10 4.52 0.57
C PRO A 12 10.78 5.19 0.20
N ALA A 13 9.93 5.42 1.19
CA ALA A 13 8.58 5.93 0.93
C ALA A 13 8.05 6.71 2.12
N ARG A 14 7.00 7.49 1.89
CA ARG A 14 6.20 8.15 2.91
C ARG A 14 4.79 7.61 2.84
N PHE A 15 4.12 7.58 3.98
CA PHE A 15 2.79 7.01 4.08
C PHE A 15 1.85 7.97 4.78
N CYS A 16 0.62 8.06 4.28
CA CYS A 16 -0.49 8.61 5.04
C CYS A 16 -1.25 7.47 5.71
N GLY A 17 -1.74 7.72 6.92
CA GLY A 17 -2.48 6.73 7.68
C GLY A 17 -3.84 6.41 7.06
N LYS A 18 -4.56 5.50 7.69
CA LYS A 18 -5.86 5.05 7.24
C LYS A 18 -6.84 6.22 7.09
N GLN A 19 -7.48 6.28 5.94
CA GLN A 19 -8.55 7.23 5.63
C GLN A 19 -9.76 6.46 5.11
N ILE A 20 -10.96 7.01 5.35
CA ILE A 20 -12.18 6.49 4.73
C ILE A 20 -12.46 7.35 3.51
N ASP A 21 -12.42 6.74 2.35
CA ASP A 21 -12.54 7.45 1.08
C ASP A 21 -13.98 7.36 0.57
N ARG A 22 -14.73 8.44 0.75
CA ARG A 22 -16.13 8.49 0.33
C ARG A 22 -16.29 8.48 -1.18
N ASP A 23 -15.30 9.02 -1.89
CA ASP A 23 -15.31 9.05 -3.36
C ASP A 23 -14.92 7.70 -3.96
N TRP A 24 -14.53 6.76 -3.14
CA TRP A 24 -14.13 5.42 -3.55
C TRP A 24 -14.93 4.37 -2.76
N ASP A 25 -16.25 4.47 -2.82
CA ASP A 25 -17.21 3.54 -2.23
C ASP A 25 -17.10 3.39 -0.70
N GLY A 26 -16.54 4.40 -0.02
CA GLY A 26 -16.38 4.36 1.43
C GLY A 26 -15.31 3.38 1.90
N ARG A 27 -14.42 2.91 1.02
CA ARG A 27 -13.37 1.97 1.42
C ARG A 27 -12.28 2.68 2.22
N ALA A 28 -11.68 1.94 3.14
CA ALA A 28 -10.49 2.42 3.83
C ALA A 28 -9.30 2.41 2.84
N SER A 29 -8.46 3.44 2.91
CA SER A 29 -7.31 3.54 2.03
C SER A 29 -6.09 4.08 2.77
N LYS A 30 -4.91 3.79 2.23
CA LYS A 30 -3.64 4.37 2.62
C LYS A 30 -2.95 4.88 1.38
N THR A 31 -2.18 5.94 1.52
CA THR A 31 -1.39 6.47 0.40
C THR A 31 0.08 6.24 0.62
N VAL A 32 0.78 5.96 -0.48
CA VAL A 32 2.22 5.76 -0.51
C VAL A 32 2.81 6.81 -1.44
N THR A 33 3.80 7.55 -0.98
CA THR A 33 4.54 8.52 -1.81
C THR A 33 5.99 8.09 -1.90
N LEU A 34 6.46 7.85 -3.12
CA LEU A 34 7.83 7.40 -3.34
C LEU A 34 8.35 7.87 -4.71
N SER A 35 9.67 7.83 -4.86
CA SER A 35 10.32 8.15 -6.12
C SER A 35 10.47 6.88 -6.95
N MET A 36 9.80 6.83 -8.11
CA MET A 36 9.77 5.65 -8.97
C MET A 36 9.24 6.06 -10.34
N PRO A 37 9.72 5.45 -11.45
CA PRO A 37 9.11 5.68 -12.75
C PRO A 37 7.66 5.23 -12.76
N TYR A 38 6.81 5.99 -13.45
CA TYR A 38 5.37 5.69 -13.52
C TYR A 38 5.09 4.27 -14.04
N ALA A 39 5.80 3.85 -15.08
CA ALA A 39 5.62 2.52 -15.64
C ALA A 39 5.90 1.41 -14.62
N GLN A 40 6.94 1.60 -13.80
CA GLN A 40 7.28 0.64 -12.74
C GLN A 40 6.21 0.63 -11.66
N ALA A 41 5.72 1.81 -11.25
CA ALA A 41 4.67 1.91 -10.25
C ALA A 41 3.37 1.24 -10.73
N ALA A 42 3.01 1.44 -11.99
CA ALA A 42 1.81 0.83 -12.56
C ALA A 42 1.89 -0.70 -12.62
N GLN A 43 3.10 -1.26 -12.74
CA GLN A 43 3.31 -2.70 -12.70
C GLN A 43 3.35 -3.26 -11.28
N LEU A 44 3.82 -2.46 -10.33
CA LEU A 44 3.98 -2.89 -8.94
C LEU A 44 2.67 -2.79 -8.16
N PHE A 45 1.98 -1.66 -8.26
CA PHE A 45 0.75 -1.40 -7.50
C PHE A 45 -0.46 -1.89 -8.29
N VAL A 46 -0.75 -3.17 -8.15
CA VAL A 46 -1.85 -3.86 -8.82
C VAL A 46 -2.75 -4.51 -7.77
N ASP A 47 -3.94 -4.89 -8.16
CA ASP A 47 -4.88 -5.58 -7.27
C ASP A 47 -4.27 -6.88 -6.76
N GLY A 48 -4.41 -7.12 -5.46
CA GLY A 48 -3.86 -8.29 -4.82
C GLY A 48 -2.44 -8.12 -4.29
N LEU A 49 -1.85 -6.92 -4.41
CA LEU A 49 -0.51 -6.68 -3.90
C LEU A 49 -0.44 -6.86 -2.39
N SER A 50 0.52 -7.65 -1.93
CA SER A 50 0.86 -7.80 -0.52
C SER A 50 2.04 -6.89 -0.21
N TRP A 51 1.89 -6.00 0.75
CA TRP A 51 2.92 -5.03 1.09
C TRP A 51 2.91 -4.70 2.58
N ALA A 52 4.00 -4.11 3.04
CA ALA A 52 4.16 -3.73 4.44
C ALA A 52 4.90 -2.40 4.56
N ILE A 53 4.69 -1.73 5.69
CA ILE A 53 5.45 -0.53 6.05
C ILE A 53 6.53 -0.96 7.04
N VAL A 54 7.78 -0.61 6.72
CA VAL A 54 8.94 -0.86 7.56
C VAL A 54 9.48 0.48 8.04
N ARG A 55 9.67 0.62 9.35
CA ARG A 55 10.27 1.82 9.93
C ARG A 55 11.62 1.46 10.52
N ARG A 56 12.68 2.11 10.03
CA ARG A 56 14.03 1.91 10.52
C ARG A 56 14.51 3.15 11.26
N GLY A 57 15.03 2.96 12.47
CA GLY A 57 15.69 4.04 13.19
C GLY A 57 17.02 4.40 12.54
N THR A 58 17.54 5.56 12.91
CA THR A 58 18.89 5.99 12.57
C THR A 58 19.81 5.80 13.77
N GLY A 59 21.03 5.30 13.55
CA GLY A 59 22.04 5.19 14.61
C GLY A 59 22.28 3.77 15.11
N ALA A 60 22.52 3.62 16.41
CA ALA A 60 23.02 2.39 17.02
C ALA A 60 22.06 1.19 16.95
N ASP A 61 20.81 1.42 16.63
CA ASP A 61 19.78 0.38 16.62
C ASP A 61 19.54 -0.24 15.24
N GLU A 62 20.47 -0.07 14.30
CA GLU A 62 20.33 -0.62 12.94
C GLU A 62 20.14 -2.14 12.93
N ASN A 63 20.65 -2.84 13.94
CA ASN A 63 20.53 -4.29 14.05
C ASN A 63 19.34 -4.74 14.91
N ALA A 64 18.57 -3.82 15.45
CA ALA A 64 17.39 -4.17 16.23
C ALA A 64 16.31 -4.72 15.31
N ALA A 65 15.46 -5.61 15.84
CA ALA A 65 14.30 -6.09 15.10
C ALA A 65 13.43 -4.91 14.69
N VAL A 66 13.19 -4.77 13.39
CA VAL A 66 12.40 -3.67 12.83
C VAL A 66 10.94 -4.08 12.79
N PRO A 67 10.03 -3.30 13.41
CA PRO A 67 8.62 -3.62 13.30
C PRO A 67 8.14 -3.44 11.86
N GLU A 68 7.40 -4.43 11.38
CA GLU A 68 6.72 -4.35 10.09
C GLU A 68 5.23 -4.19 10.34
N GLN A 69 4.62 -3.23 9.68
CA GLN A 69 3.16 -3.11 9.66
C GLN A 69 2.64 -3.73 8.37
N ASP A 70 1.97 -4.87 8.50
CA ASP A 70 1.38 -5.55 7.34
C ASP A 70 0.22 -4.72 6.79
N CYS A 71 0.29 -4.41 5.50
CA CYS A 71 -0.72 -3.66 4.78
C CYS A 71 -1.38 -4.50 3.69
N SER A 72 -1.31 -5.82 3.78
CA SER A 72 -1.89 -6.72 2.78
C SER A 72 -3.41 -6.59 2.67
N GLY A 73 -4.08 -6.03 3.69
CA GLY A 73 -5.50 -5.71 3.62
C GLY A 73 -5.83 -4.53 2.72
N TYR A 74 -4.83 -3.74 2.34
CA TYR A 74 -4.98 -2.61 1.40
C TYR A 74 -4.45 -3.02 0.04
N CYS A 75 -5.16 -3.95 -0.60
CA CYS A 75 -4.70 -4.63 -1.81
C CYS A 75 -5.48 -4.25 -3.07
N VAL A 76 -6.34 -3.24 -3.00
CA VAL A 76 -7.06 -2.71 -4.16
C VAL A 76 -6.31 -1.50 -4.68
N ALA A 77 -5.80 -1.59 -5.92
CA ALA A 77 -5.02 -0.52 -6.52
C ALA A 77 -5.92 0.65 -6.91
N GLY A 78 -5.56 1.84 -6.45
CA GLY A 78 -6.23 3.07 -6.78
C GLY A 78 -5.42 3.94 -7.73
N PRO A 79 -5.74 5.22 -7.82
CA PRO A 79 -5.06 6.12 -8.74
C PRO A 79 -3.60 6.34 -8.36
N ILE A 80 -2.78 6.55 -9.39
CA ILE A 80 -1.39 6.97 -9.24
C ILE A 80 -1.32 8.43 -9.68
N THR A 81 -0.82 9.29 -8.80
CA THR A 81 -0.71 10.71 -9.06
C THR A 81 0.76 11.08 -9.22
N ASP A 82 1.10 11.71 -10.33
CA ASP A 82 2.43 12.29 -10.54
C ASP A 82 2.48 13.66 -9.84
N ASN A 83 3.33 13.79 -8.85
CA ASN A 83 3.46 15.03 -8.07
C ASN A 83 4.34 16.07 -8.76
N ARG A 84 4.96 15.73 -9.90
CA ARG A 84 5.83 16.60 -10.69
C ARG A 84 7.07 17.10 -9.94
N ASP A 85 7.46 16.42 -8.87
CA ASP A 85 8.65 16.71 -8.09
C ASP A 85 9.60 15.50 -8.03
N GLY A 86 9.39 14.53 -8.91
CA GLY A 86 10.14 13.28 -8.93
C GLY A 86 9.48 12.18 -8.10
N THR A 87 8.33 12.45 -7.48
CA THR A 87 7.61 11.44 -6.69
C THR A 87 6.24 11.15 -7.27
N LEU A 88 5.74 9.97 -6.93
CA LEU A 88 4.37 9.54 -7.23
C LEU A 88 3.63 9.26 -5.92
N THR A 89 2.35 9.54 -5.89
CA THR A 89 1.46 9.14 -4.80
C THR A 89 0.49 8.09 -5.29
N ILE A 90 0.50 6.93 -4.65
CA ILE A 90 -0.36 5.79 -4.99
C ILE A 90 -1.35 5.56 -3.86
N LYS A 91 -2.62 5.46 -4.19
CA LYS A 91 -3.66 5.13 -3.23
C LYS A 91 -3.92 3.64 -3.27
N MET A 92 -3.81 2.96 -2.12
CA MET A 92 -4.13 1.55 -1.98
C MET A 92 -5.28 1.40 -1.01
N GLY A 93 -6.36 0.76 -1.42
CA GLY A 93 -7.56 0.60 -0.63
C GLY A 93 -7.83 -0.82 -0.16
N SER A 94 -8.69 -0.95 0.84
CA SER A 94 -9.20 -2.22 1.30
C SER A 94 -10.43 -2.62 0.48
N TYR A 95 -10.84 -3.89 0.60
CA TYR A 95 -12.13 -4.29 0.08
C TYR A 95 -13.25 -3.63 0.89
N THR A 96 -14.31 -3.20 0.20
CA THR A 96 -15.54 -2.78 0.87
C THR A 96 -16.24 -4.00 1.46
N GLN A 97 -17.20 -3.76 2.38
CA GLN A 97 -17.97 -4.86 2.95
C GLN A 97 -18.71 -5.67 1.88
N LEU A 98 -19.25 -4.98 0.87
CA LEU A 98 -19.94 -5.66 -0.24
C LEU A 98 -18.99 -6.52 -1.05
N GLU A 99 -17.81 -6.00 -1.38
CA GLU A 99 -16.80 -6.76 -2.12
C GLU A 99 -16.34 -7.99 -1.35
N GLN A 100 -16.14 -7.84 -0.05
CA GLN A 100 -15.72 -8.94 0.81
C GLN A 100 -16.81 -10.01 0.90
N ALA A 101 -18.07 -9.59 1.05
CA ALA A 101 -19.20 -10.52 1.06
C ALA A 101 -19.31 -11.29 -0.26
N LEU A 102 -19.10 -10.63 -1.39
CA LEU A 102 -19.11 -11.28 -2.70
C LEU A 102 -17.99 -12.30 -2.85
N ARG A 103 -16.80 -11.98 -2.35
CA ARG A 103 -15.65 -12.91 -2.38
C ARG A 103 -15.91 -14.14 -1.51
N GLU A 104 -16.48 -13.95 -0.33
CA GLU A 104 -16.84 -15.05 0.56
C GLU A 104 -17.90 -15.96 -0.08
N LEU A 105 -18.85 -15.35 -0.78
CA LEU A 105 -19.87 -16.10 -1.51
C LEU A 105 -19.25 -16.92 -2.65
N GLU A 106 -18.34 -16.33 -3.41
CA GLU A 106 -17.63 -17.05 -4.48
C GLU A 106 -16.83 -18.23 -3.93
N GLU A 107 -16.13 -18.04 -2.81
CA GLU A 107 -15.38 -19.10 -2.16
C GLU A 107 -16.30 -20.23 -1.68
N ALA A 108 -17.49 -19.89 -1.20
CA ALA A 108 -18.46 -20.90 -0.74
C ALA A 108 -19.08 -21.70 -1.89
N LEU A 109 -19.07 -21.15 -3.11
CA LEU A 109 -19.62 -21.82 -4.30
C LEU A 109 -18.60 -22.67 -5.07
N THR A 110 -17.34 -22.57 -4.69
CA THR A 110 -16.27 -23.39 -5.24
C THR A 110 -15.89 -24.51 -4.27
#